data_0ecc0658123ca9ba6b1fd9b7095e8d18
#
_entry.id   0ecc0658123ca9ba6b1fd9b7095e8d18
#
_cell.length_a   1.000
_cell.length_b   1.000
_cell.length_c   1.000
_cell.angle_alpha   90.00
_cell.angle_beta   90.00
_cell.angle_gamma   90.00
#
_symmetry.space_group_name_H-M   'P 1'
#
loop_
_entity.id
_entity.type
_entity.pdbx_description
1 polymer ?
#
loop_
_entity_poly.entity_id
_entity_poly.type
_entity_poly.pdbx_seq_one_letter_code
_entity_poly.pdbx_strand_id
1 'polypeptide(L)'
;MIDVIIAGGGPTGLMLAAELRLHGVHVLVLEKEDEPVARPGALGLGIRTLEVMDQRGLLERLLPLGQKYPVFGFAGIQKPVPDRLDTAHAYGFGIPQALTERVLTEHAVELGTEIRRGSELTGLIPDDDGVTAELADGTRLQARYLAGCDGGRSVVRKLTGVGFPGEPATAEWLLFDVRVDVPADTFIAAMTEVRKTVLGFGAGPQGDGVFRVVTPAEGVAGDRAVPPSLDELKQQLRKFAGSDFGVHSPTWQSRFGNATRLAERFRVGRVLLAGDAAHVHPPTGGQGLNLGIQEAFNLGWKLAAEVAGWAPDGLLESYHGERHPVADDVLNTTRAVAELISHEPGAQAVRRLLSELMDFEDANRYLAEKQAGIGVRYDFGEGHRLLGRRLRDVPLKRGRLYELMRGGRGLLLDQTGKLSVEGWADRVDLVADVSEEVDVPAALLRPDGHVAWVGEDQRELTDQLPAWFGPPTPR
;
A
#
# COMPACT_ATOMS: atom_id res chain seq x y z
N MET A 1 24.25 -9.48 14.42
CA MET A 1 23.29 -8.53 15.04
C MET A 1 22.21 -8.25 14.00
N ILE A 2 20.95 -8.23 14.37
CA ILE A 2 19.84 -7.89 13.47
C ILE A 2 19.87 -6.38 13.27
N ASP A 3 19.78 -5.91 12.02
CA ASP A 3 19.70 -4.47 11.77
C ASP A 3 18.26 -3.97 11.96
N VAL A 4 17.28 -4.69 11.37
CA VAL A 4 15.87 -4.31 11.44
C VAL A 4 15.00 -5.51 11.78
N ILE A 5 14.20 -5.38 12.83
CA ILE A 5 13.07 -6.27 13.10
C ILE A 5 11.82 -5.64 12.50
N ILE A 6 11.04 -6.43 11.75
CA ILE A 6 9.72 -6.06 11.23
C ILE A 6 8.67 -6.89 11.96
N ALA A 7 7.77 -6.22 12.70
CA ALA A 7 6.63 -6.87 13.31
C ALA A 7 5.46 -6.89 12.33
N GLY A 8 5.07 -8.08 11.86
CA GLY A 8 4.00 -8.33 10.90
C GLY A 8 4.49 -8.78 9.53
N GLY A 9 4.13 -10.00 9.13
CA GLY A 9 4.42 -10.63 7.84
C GLY A 9 3.33 -10.42 6.78
N GLY A 10 2.58 -9.33 6.85
CA GLY A 10 1.62 -8.93 5.81
C GLY A 10 2.30 -8.20 4.64
N PRO A 11 1.51 -7.73 3.62
CA PRO A 11 2.06 -7.13 2.39
C PRO A 11 3.03 -5.98 2.64
N THR A 12 2.72 -5.10 3.60
CA THR A 12 3.57 -3.95 3.96
C THR A 12 4.91 -4.40 4.55
N GLY A 13 4.88 -5.33 5.50
CA GLY A 13 6.11 -5.83 6.14
C GLY A 13 6.98 -6.63 5.19
N LEU A 14 6.38 -7.45 4.33
CA LEU A 14 7.09 -8.23 3.30
C LEU A 14 7.74 -7.33 2.25
N MET A 15 7.01 -6.29 1.79
CA MET A 15 7.58 -5.30 0.87
C MET A 15 8.74 -4.53 1.52
N LEU A 16 8.58 -4.09 2.78
CA LEU A 16 9.65 -3.41 3.51
C LEU A 16 10.87 -4.32 3.69
N ALA A 17 10.66 -5.58 4.01
CA ALA A 17 11.73 -6.56 4.14
C ALA A 17 12.51 -6.73 2.83
N ALA A 18 11.81 -6.84 1.70
CA ALA A 18 12.42 -6.93 0.38
C ALA A 18 13.24 -5.68 0.04
N GLU A 19 12.68 -4.48 0.25
CA GLU A 19 13.40 -3.22 0.01
C GLU A 19 14.69 -3.12 0.85
N LEU A 20 14.62 -3.45 2.12
CA LEU A 20 15.80 -3.44 3.01
C LEU A 20 16.87 -4.46 2.55
N ARG A 21 16.44 -5.64 2.14
CA ARG A 21 17.33 -6.71 1.66
C ARG A 21 18.05 -6.36 0.36
N LEU A 22 17.42 -5.60 -0.54
CA LEU A 22 18.07 -5.07 -1.75
C LEU A 22 19.33 -4.24 -1.42
N HIS A 23 19.34 -3.61 -0.25
CA HIS A 23 20.46 -2.82 0.25
C HIS A 23 21.37 -3.58 1.24
N GLY A 24 21.24 -4.90 1.35
CA GLY A 24 22.09 -5.73 2.20
C GLY A 24 21.81 -5.66 3.71
N VAL A 25 20.73 -5.00 4.13
CA VAL A 25 20.32 -4.90 5.54
C VAL A 25 19.91 -6.26 6.08
N HIS A 26 20.35 -6.64 7.27
CA HIS A 26 19.95 -7.90 7.93
C HIS A 26 18.58 -7.75 8.59
N VAL A 27 17.57 -8.39 7.99
CA VAL A 27 16.15 -8.25 8.38
C VAL A 27 15.61 -9.55 8.97
N LEU A 28 14.88 -9.41 10.08
CA LEU A 28 14.03 -10.45 10.66
C LEU A 28 12.56 -10.00 10.66
N VAL A 29 11.70 -10.73 9.99
CA VAL A 29 10.24 -10.55 10.06
C VAL A 29 9.66 -11.44 11.14
N LEU A 30 8.92 -10.88 12.08
CA LEU A 30 8.16 -11.59 13.11
C LEU A 30 6.68 -11.64 12.70
N GLU A 31 6.13 -12.83 12.54
CA GLU A 31 4.71 -13.04 12.26
C GLU A 31 4.10 -13.91 13.37
N LYS A 32 3.00 -13.47 13.94
CA LYS A 32 2.35 -14.15 15.06
C LYS A 32 1.64 -15.46 14.66
N GLU A 33 1.17 -15.53 13.42
CA GLU A 33 0.51 -16.73 12.90
C GLU A 33 1.56 -17.80 12.56
N ASP A 34 1.29 -19.06 12.91
CA ASP A 34 2.20 -20.18 12.64
C ASP A 34 2.30 -20.49 11.14
N GLU A 35 1.20 -20.30 10.40
CA GLU A 35 1.11 -20.58 8.97
C GLU A 35 0.55 -19.38 8.20
N PRO A 36 0.79 -19.28 6.88
CA PRO A 36 0.13 -18.30 6.04
C PRO A 36 -1.38 -18.47 6.10
N VAL A 37 -2.08 -17.47 6.61
CA VAL A 37 -3.54 -17.49 6.67
C VAL A 37 -4.09 -16.85 5.40
N ALA A 38 -4.89 -17.61 4.65
CA ALA A 38 -5.64 -17.09 3.51
C ALA A 38 -6.76 -16.15 4.01
N ARG A 39 -6.38 -14.96 4.50
CA ARG A 39 -7.34 -13.97 4.98
C ARG A 39 -8.01 -13.30 3.78
N PRO A 40 -9.32 -13.10 3.82
CA PRO A 40 -9.97 -12.17 2.93
C PRO A 40 -9.41 -10.76 3.19
N GLY A 41 -8.81 -10.18 2.17
CA GLY A 41 -8.21 -8.86 2.24
C GLY A 41 -8.52 -8.06 0.99
N ALA A 42 -7.60 -7.23 0.55
CA ALA A 42 -7.72 -6.47 -0.68
C ALA A 42 -7.96 -7.39 -1.89
N LEU A 43 -8.75 -6.88 -2.83
CA LEU A 43 -9.14 -7.59 -4.05
C LEU A 43 -8.42 -7.04 -5.29
N GLY A 44 -7.43 -6.17 -5.11
CA GLY A 44 -6.71 -5.61 -6.25
C GLY A 44 -5.56 -4.69 -5.87
N LEU A 45 -4.72 -4.44 -6.85
CA LEU A 45 -3.61 -3.51 -6.78
C LEU A 45 -3.94 -2.25 -7.58
N GLY A 46 -3.70 -1.08 -6.98
CA GLY A 46 -3.80 0.21 -7.64
C GLY A 46 -2.62 0.47 -8.57
N ILE A 47 -2.78 1.42 -9.49
CA ILE A 47 -1.80 1.72 -10.54
C ILE A 47 -0.41 2.02 -9.95
N ARG A 48 -0.32 2.86 -8.89
CA ARG A 48 0.99 3.15 -8.28
C ARG A 48 1.65 1.91 -7.69
N THR A 49 0.86 1.01 -7.12
CA THR A 49 1.39 -0.26 -6.61
C THR A 49 1.87 -1.16 -7.74
N LEU A 50 1.18 -1.20 -8.89
CA LEU A 50 1.66 -1.92 -10.08
C LEU A 50 2.98 -1.35 -10.58
N GLU A 51 3.15 -0.02 -10.58
CA GLU A 51 4.42 0.64 -10.91
C GLU A 51 5.54 0.24 -9.93
N VAL A 52 5.25 0.19 -8.62
CA VAL A 52 6.20 -0.29 -7.60
C VAL A 52 6.60 -1.74 -7.86
N MET A 53 5.64 -2.61 -8.18
CA MET A 53 5.92 -4.00 -8.53
C MET A 53 6.77 -4.13 -9.81
N ASP A 54 6.52 -3.28 -10.81
CA ASP A 54 7.32 -3.26 -12.04
C ASP A 54 8.75 -2.78 -11.78
N GLN A 55 8.93 -1.72 -10.99
CA GLN A 55 10.25 -1.23 -10.58
C GLN A 55 11.08 -2.27 -9.79
N ARG A 56 10.46 -3.31 -9.25
CA ARG A 56 11.14 -4.41 -8.54
C ARG A 56 11.10 -5.74 -9.30
N GLY A 57 10.59 -5.73 -10.55
CA GLY A 57 10.53 -6.93 -11.40
C GLY A 57 9.50 -7.96 -10.93
N LEU A 58 8.52 -7.56 -10.11
CA LEU A 58 7.48 -8.43 -9.57
C LEU A 58 6.21 -8.44 -10.42
N LEU A 59 6.01 -7.42 -11.24
CA LEU A 59 4.76 -7.28 -12.01
C LEU A 59 4.50 -8.51 -12.90
N GLU A 60 5.51 -9.03 -13.57
CA GLU A 60 5.39 -10.20 -14.44
C GLU A 60 4.99 -11.48 -13.69
N ARG A 61 5.34 -11.58 -12.39
CA ARG A 61 4.92 -12.68 -11.50
C ARG A 61 3.47 -12.54 -11.06
N LEU A 62 2.96 -11.31 -10.96
CA LEU A 62 1.60 -11.00 -10.51
C LEU A 62 0.57 -11.07 -11.65
N LEU A 63 0.90 -10.60 -12.85
CA LEU A 63 -0.04 -10.51 -13.96
C LEU A 63 -0.76 -11.83 -14.30
N PRO A 64 -0.10 -13.02 -14.30
CA PRO A 64 -0.78 -14.29 -14.55
C PRO A 64 -1.76 -14.71 -13.44
N LEU A 65 -1.65 -14.11 -12.24
CA LEU A 65 -2.42 -14.47 -11.05
C LEU A 65 -3.68 -13.61 -10.86
N GLY A 66 -3.83 -12.56 -11.65
CA GLY A 66 -4.92 -11.60 -11.54
C GLY A 66 -5.58 -11.29 -12.87
N GLN A 67 -6.49 -10.32 -12.86
CA GLN A 67 -7.25 -9.92 -14.04
C GLN A 67 -7.21 -8.40 -14.22
N LYS A 68 -6.96 -7.95 -15.46
CA LYS A 68 -7.01 -6.54 -15.86
C LYS A 68 -8.45 -6.12 -16.17
N TYR A 69 -8.82 -4.90 -15.77
CA TYR A 69 -10.12 -4.29 -16.04
C TYR A 69 -9.93 -2.92 -16.70
N PRO A 70 -10.61 -2.64 -17.84
CA PRO A 70 -10.50 -1.37 -18.55
C PRO A 70 -11.44 -0.28 -17.98
N VAL A 71 -11.66 -0.29 -16.68
CA VAL A 71 -12.57 0.65 -16.01
C VAL A 71 -11.92 1.24 -14.78
N PHE A 72 -12.28 2.49 -14.53
CA PHE A 72 -11.98 3.20 -13.30
C PHE A 72 -13.27 3.37 -12.48
N GLY A 73 -13.19 3.23 -11.16
CA GLY A 73 -14.34 3.37 -10.28
C GLY A 73 -14.08 4.30 -9.11
N PHE A 74 -14.96 5.28 -8.90
CA PHE A 74 -14.95 6.18 -7.75
C PHE A 74 -16.33 6.24 -7.11
N ALA A 75 -16.46 6.01 -5.82
CA ALA A 75 -17.72 6.02 -5.08
C ALA A 75 -18.85 5.18 -5.75
N GLY A 76 -18.50 4.01 -6.31
CA GLY A 76 -19.44 3.15 -7.05
C GLY A 76 -19.83 3.68 -8.43
N ILE A 77 -19.31 4.83 -8.87
CA ILE A 77 -19.44 5.34 -10.24
C ILE A 77 -18.36 4.67 -11.07
N GLN A 78 -18.71 4.06 -12.19
CA GLN A 78 -17.76 3.46 -13.12
C GLN A 78 -17.67 4.31 -14.39
N LYS A 79 -16.46 4.64 -14.79
CA LYS A 79 -16.12 5.36 -16.03
C LYS A 79 -15.01 4.62 -16.77
N PRO A 80 -14.85 4.83 -18.08
CA PRO A 80 -13.66 4.39 -18.78
C PRO A 80 -12.38 4.93 -18.12
N VAL A 81 -11.30 4.18 -18.21
CA VAL A 81 -9.99 4.67 -17.79
C VAL A 81 -9.65 5.91 -18.64
N PRO A 82 -9.24 7.04 -18.04
CA PRO A 82 -8.87 8.23 -18.79
C PRO A 82 -7.72 7.97 -19.77
N ASP A 83 -7.80 8.50 -20.99
CA ASP A 83 -6.83 8.24 -22.06
C ASP A 83 -5.42 8.79 -21.77
N ARG A 84 -5.33 9.81 -20.91
CA ARG A 84 -4.09 10.55 -20.62
C ARG A 84 -3.59 10.36 -19.19
N LEU A 85 -3.76 9.18 -18.63
CA LEU A 85 -3.11 8.87 -17.36
C LEU A 85 -1.60 8.79 -17.55
N ASP A 86 -0.86 9.48 -16.68
CA ASP A 86 0.60 9.48 -16.69
C ASP A 86 1.15 8.16 -16.10
N THR A 87 0.94 7.05 -16.82
CA THR A 87 1.37 5.71 -16.42
C THR A 87 1.43 4.75 -17.61
N ALA A 88 2.33 3.76 -17.55
CA ALA A 88 2.34 2.62 -18.47
C ALA A 88 1.29 1.54 -18.11
N HIS A 89 0.63 1.64 -16.94
CA HIS A 89 -0.29 0.65 -16.39
C HIS A 89 -1.70 1.19 -16.19
N ALA A 90 -2.27 1.82 -17.24
CA ALA A 90 -3.60 2.44 -17.22
C ALA A 90 -4.74 1.38 -17.20
N TYR A 91 -4.80 0.55 -16.16
CA TYR A 91 -5.87 -0.46 -15.96
C TYR A 91 -6.09 -0.75 -14.48
N GLY A 92 -7.30 -1.16 -14.11
CA GLY A 92 -7.58 -1.78 -12.83
C GLY A 92 -7.02 -3.21 -12.80
N PHE A 93 -6.49 -3.66 -11.68
CA PHE A 93 -5.96 -5.01 -11.55
C PHE A 93 -6.54 -5.72 -10.34
N GLY A 94 -7.39 -6.71 -10.59
CA GLY A 94 -7.98 -7.57 -9.58
C GLY A 94 -7.09 -8.76 -9.28
N ILE A 95 -6.70 -8.90 -8.02
CA ILE A 95 -5.93 -10.04 -7.51
C ILE A 95 -6.24 -10.23 -6.03
N PRO A 96 -6.52 -11.47 -5.57
CA PRO A 96 -6.67 -11.75 -4.14
C PRO A 96 -5.39 -11.41 -3.36
N GLN A 97 -5.54 -10.79 -2.19
CA GLN A 97 -4.41 -10.40 -1.33
C GLN A 97 -3.47 -11.59 -1.03
N ALA A 98 -4.00 -12.77 -0.77
CA ALA A 98 -3.18 -13.96 -0.49
C ALA A 98 -2.20 -14.31 -1.61
N LEU A 99 -2.55 -14.04 -2.87
CA LEU A 99 -1.65 -14.24 -4.01
C LEU A 99 -0.56 -13.16 -4.06
N THR A 100 -0.91 -11.92 -3.73
CA THR A 100 0.07 -10.82 -3.60
C THR A 100 1.04 -11.11 -2.46
N GLU A 101 0.54 -11.53 -1.29
CA GLU A 101 1.36 -11.91 -0.13
C GLU A 101 2.30 -13.07 -0.45
N ARG A 102 1.83 -14.08 -1.20
CA ARG A 102 2.68 -15.19 -1.62
C ARG A 102 3.86 -14.70 -2.47
N VAL A 103 3.60 -13.88 -3.49
CA VAL A 103 4.66 -13.35 -4.36
C VAL A 103 5.66 -12.49 -3.58
N LEU A 104 5.17 -11.64 -2.67
CA LEU A 104 6.03 -10.82 -1.81
C LEU A 104 6.84 -11.67 -0.82
N THR A 105 6.25 -12.73 -0.25
CA THR A 105 6.95 -13.68 0.64
C THR A 105 8.08 -14.38 -0.10
N GLU A 106 7.79 -14.95 -1.27
CA GLU A 106 8.77 -15.62 -2.12
C GLU A 106 9.92 -14.66 -2.44
N HIS A 107 9.62 -13.44 -2.88
CA HIS A 107 10.61 -12.43 -3.20
C HIS A 107 11.47 -12.02 -2.00
N ALA A 108 10.87 -11.76 -0.84
CA ALA A 108 11.60 -11.41 0.37
C ALA A 108 12.57 -12.53 0.80
N VAL A 109 12.12 -13.80 0.70
CA VAL A 109 12.95 -14.98 0.98
C VAL A 109 14.07 -15.16 -0.05
N GLU A 110 13.79 -14.98 -1.35
CA GLU A 110 14.79 -14.98 -2.42
C GLU A 110 15.93 -13.97 -2.17
N LEU A 111 15.59 -12.80 -1.58
CA LEU A 111 16.55 -11.78 -1.18
C LEU A 111 17.24 -12.09 0.18
N GLY A 112 16.88 -13.18 0.85
CA GLY A 112 17.49 -13.64 2.10
C GLY A 112 16.86 -13.06 3.37
N THR A 113 15.57 -12.69 3.34
CA THR A 113 14.83 -12.34 4.55
C THR A 113 14.56 -13.59 5.40
N GLU A 114 14.85 -13.53 6.71
CA GLU A 114 14.35 -14.48 7.68
C GLU A 114 12.93 -14.11 8.10
N ILE A 115 11.98 -15.04 7.96
CA ILE A 115 10.61 -14.90 8.43
C ILE A 115 10.36 -15.91 9.54
N ARG A 116 10.14 -15.42 10.77
CA ARG A 116 9.85 -16.25 11.93
C ARG A 116 8.36 -16.17 12.25
N ARG A 117 7.66 -17.28 11.95
CA ARG A 117 6.26 -17.45 12.24
C ARG A 117 6.04 -17.97 13.66
N GLY A 118 4.80 -17.87 14.18
CA GLY A 118 4.48 -18.20 15.57
C GLY A 118 5.19 -17.31 16.59
N SER A 119 5.59 -16.10 16.16
CA SER A 119 6.44 -15.20 16.95
C SER A 119 5.70 -13.87 17.19
N GLU A 120 4.87 -13.87 18.22
CA GLU A 120 4.08 -12.69 18.59
C GLU A 120 4.93 -11.72 19.42
N LEU A 121 5.04 -10.46 18.94
CA LEU A 121 5.65 -9.37 19.69
C LEU A 121 4.70 -8.91 20.80
N THR A 122 5.19 -8.87 22.04
CA THR A 122 4.42 -8.47 23.23
C THR A 122 5.03 -7.30 23.98
N GLY A 123 6.33 -7.03 23.79
CA GLY A 123 7.06 -5.95 24.48
C GLY A 123 8.08 -5.27 23.57
N LEU A 124 8.41 -4.03 23.91
CA LEU A 124 9.34 -3.18 23.19
C LEU A 124 10.09 -2.30 24.17
N ILE A 125 11.41 -2.37 24.17
CA ILE A 125 12.28 -1.54 25.02
C ILE A 125 13.30 -0.85 24.10
N PRO A 126 13.06 0.43 23.73
CA PRO A 126 14.05 1.22 23.00
C PRO A 126 15.17 1.69 23.95
N ASP A 127 16.38 1.79 23.42
CA ASP A 127 17.51 2.44 24.04
C ASP A 127 18.25 3.34 23.03
N ASP A 128 19.38 3.94 23.43
CA ASP A 128 20.14 4.87 22.57
C ASP A 128 20.75 4.17 21.35
N ASP A 129 21.09 2.89 21.47
CA ASP A 129 21.79 2.12 20.45
C ASP A 129 20.87 1.22 19.61
N GLY A 130 19.66 0.92 20.11
CA GLY A 130 18.77 -0.01 19.43
C GLY A 130 17.39 -0.15 20.05
N VAL A 131 16.82 -1.33 19.81
CA VAL A 131 15.50 -1.73 20.31
C VAL A 131 15.56 -3.19 20.72
N THR A 132 15.07 -3.52 21.92
CA THR A 132 14.83 -4.91 22.35
C THR A 132 13.36 -5.25 22.16
N ALA A 133 13.09 -6.23 21.30
CA ALA A 133 11.77 -6.82 21.10
C ALA A 133 11.57 -8.00 22.07
N GLU A 134 10.45 -8.06 22.77
CA GLU A 134 10.07 -9.18 23.64
C GLU A 134 8.94 -9.96 22.98
N LEU A 135 9.09 -11.29 22.89
CA LEU A 135 8.11 -12.19 22.30
C LEU A 135 7.24 -12.85 23.38
N ALA A 136 6.10 -13.39 22.98
CA ALA A 136 5.16 -14.05 23.88
C ALA A 136 5.74 -15.29 24.60
N ASP A 137 6.75 -15.94 24.01
CA ASP A 137 7.48 -17.08 24.60
C ASP A 137 8.59 -16.66 25.58
N GLY A 138 8.76 -15.36 25.82
CA GLY A 138 9.80 -14.77 26.67
C GLY A 138 11.14 -14.53 25.96
N THR A 139 11.26 -14.85 24.68
CA THR A 139 12.46 -14.56 23.87
C THR A 139 12.67 -13.05 23.76
N ARG A 140 13.92 -12.60 23.89
CA ARG A 140 14.33 -11.22 23.66
C ARG A 140 15.27 -11.13 22.48
N LEU A 141 14.96 -10.20 21.55
CA LEU A 141 15.71 -9.96 20.33
C LEU A 141 16.16 -8.50 20.28
N GLN A 142 17.43 -8.28 19.97
CA GLN A 142 17.98 -6.94 19.82
C GLN A 142 18.18 -6.60 18.35
N ALA A 143 17.78 -5.38 17.96
CA ALA A 143 18.00 -4.83 16.65
C ALA A 143 18.31 -3.33 16.72
N ARG A 144 18.86 -2.76 15.65
CA ARG A 144 19.11 -1.31 15.56
C ARG A 144 17.81 -0.52 15.38
N TYR A 145 16.84 -1.09 14.64
CA TYR A 145 15.55 -0.49 14.37
C TYR A 145 14.44 -1.54 14.45
N LEU A 146 13.22 -1.07 14.69
CA LEU A 146 12.00 -1.89 14.61
C LEU A 146 10.94 -1.17 13.77
N ALA A 147 10.35 -1.89 12.81
CA ALA A 147 9.21 -1.42 12.02
C ALA A 147 7.92 -2.18 12.39
N GLY A 148 6.91 -1.45 12.85
CA GLY A 148 5.57 -1.97 13.11
C GLY A 148 4.75 -1.99 11.82
N CYS A 149 4.55 -3.18 11.26
CA CYS A 149 3.66 -3.50 10.15
C CYS A 149 2.57 -4.48 10.59
N ASP A 150 2.19 -4.43 11.89
CA ASP A 150 1.40 -5.42 12.63
C ASP A 150 -0.12 -5.15 12.61
N GLY A 151 -0.56 -4.35 11.62
CA GLY A 151 -1.96 -4.15 11.30
C GLY A 151 -2.70 -3.18 12.21
N GLY A 152 -4.00 -2.99 11.99
CA GLY A 152 -4.80 -1.94 12.63
C GLY A 152 -4.89 -2.02 14.15
N ARG A 153 -4.66 -3.20 14.73
CA ARG A 153 -4.58 -3.41 16.19
C ARG A 153 -3.17 -3.28 16.75
N SER A 154 -2.25 -2.73 16.00
CA SER A 154 -0.80 -2.66 16.24
C SER A 154 -0.41 -2.63 17.71
N VAL A 155 0.39 -3.60 18.12
CA VAL A 155 1.03 -3.67 19.43
C VAL A 155 2.18 -2.66 19.48
N VAL A 156 2.94 -2.54 18.38
CA VAL A 156 4.07 -1.60 18.27
C VAL A 156 3.60 -0.16 18.50
N ARG A 157 2.51 0.27 17.82
CA ARG A 157 1.95 1.62 18.03
C ARG A 157 1.57 1.86 19.51
N LYS A 158 0.93 0.89 20.15
CA LYS A 158 0.50 0.99 21.56
C LYS A 158 1.69 1.08 22.49
N LEU A 159 2.71 0.27 22.29
CA LEU A 159 3.91 0.25 23.11
C LEU A 159 4.77 1.52 22.97
N THR A 160 4.75 2.17 21.80
CA THR A 160 5.43 3.47 21.60
C THR A 160 4.65 4.64 22.18
N GLY A 161 3.39 4.46 22.60
CA GLY A 161 2.55 5.52 23.12
C GLY A 161 2.08 6.54 22.06
N VAL A 162 2.26 6.24 20.78
CA VAL A 162 1.82 7.14 19.69
C VAL A 162 0.31 7.26 19.70
N GLY A 163 -0.18 8.51 19.73
CA GLY A 163 -1.60 8.81 19.61
C GLY A 163 -2.18 8.30 18.29
N PHE A 164 -3.44 7.86 18.34
CA PHE A 164 -4.18 7.35 17.19
C PHE A 164 -5.54 8.01 17.07
N PRO A 165 -5.56 9.36 16.87
CA PRO A 165 -6.78 10.13 16.76
C PRO A 165 -7.60 9.74 15.51
N GLY A 166 -8.88 10.11 15.55
CA GLY A 166 -9.84 9.90 14.46
C GLY A 166 -11.19 9.38 14.97
N GLU A 167 -12.02 8.92 14.03
CA GLU A 167 -13.38 8.50 14.30
C GLU A 167 -13.45 7.01 14.68
N PRO A 168 -14.18 6.63 15.72
CA PRO A 168 -14.49 5.24 15.98
C PRO A 168 -15.42 4.67 14.91
N ALA A 169 -15.51 3.34 14.82
CA ALA A 169 -16.50 2.74 13.93
C ALA A 169 -17.92 3.07 14.39
N THR A 170 -18.73 3.50 13.45
CA THR A 170 -20.19 3.74 13.60
C THR A 170 -21.01 2.71 12.83
N ALA A 171 -20.38 1.96 11.93
CA ALA A 171 -20.97 0.87 11.16
C ALA A 171 -19.96 -0.27 10.99
N GLU A 172 -20.48 -1.49 10.88
CA GLU A 172 -19.69 -2.68 10.58
C GLU A 172 -20.33 -3.50 9.47
N TRP A 173 -19.50 -4.32 8.85
CA TRP A 173 -19.90 -5.32 7.85
C TRP A 173 -19.42 -6.69 8.29
N LEU A 174 -20.26 -7.68 8.00
CA LEU A 174 -19.94 -9.10 8.14
C LEU A 174 -19.34 -9.58 6.82
N LEU A 175 -18.31 -10.39 6.90
CA LEU A 175 -17.65 -11.02 5.77
C LEU A 175 -17.51 -12.51 6.05
N PHE A 176 -18.07 -13.32 5.16
CA PHE A 176 -18.09 -14.77 5.28
C PHE A 176 -17.70 -15.45 3.98
N ASP A 177 -16.98 -16.55 4.08
CA ASP A 177 -16.84 -17.52 3.00
C ASP A 177 -17.70 -18.75 3.36
N VAL A 178 -18.79 -18.98 2.60
CA VAL A 178 -19.84 -19.95 2.89
C VAL A 178 -20.25 -20.75 1.65
N ARG A 179 -20.92 -21.88 1.87
CA ARG A 179 -21.67 -22.61 0.84
C ARG A 179 -23.16 -22.22 0.92
N VAL A 180 -23.88 -22.45 -0.18
CA VAL A 180 -25.33 -22.19 -0.29
C VAL A 180 -26.05 -23.41 -0.82
N ASP A 181 -27.33 -23.58 -0.43
CA ASP A 181 -28.18 -24.70 -0.88
C ASP A 181 -28.91 -24.44 -2.21
N VAL A 182 -28.82 -23.21 -2.73
CA VAL A 182 -29.45 -22.83 -3.99
C VAL A 182 -28.43 -22.82 -5.16
N PRO A 183 -28.87 -22.90 -6.43
CA PRO A 183 -27.98 -22.77 -7.58
C PRO A 183 -27.18 -21.45 -7.53
N ALA A 184 -25.91 -21.51 -7.93
CA ALA A 184 -24.98 -20.37 -7.91
C ALA A 184 -25.56 -19.13 -8.62
N ASP A 185 -26.13 -19.31 -9.81
CA ASP A 185 -26.72 -18.21 -10.60
C ASP A 185 -27.89 -17.55 -9.87
N THR A 186 -28.73 -18.33 -9.18
CA THR A 186 -29.84 -17.82 -8.36
C THR A 186 -29.31 -16.96 -7.20
N PHE A 187 -28.28 -17.45 -6.51
CA PHE A 187 -27.66 -16.72 -5.41
C PHE A 187 -27.03 -15.41 -5.89
N ILE A 188 -26.19 -15.46 -6.91
CA ILE A 188 -25.51 -14.28 -7.46
C ILE A 188 -26.50 -13.25 -8.01
N ALA A 189 -27.58 -13.70 -8.71
CA ALA A 189 -28.62 -12.80 -9.19
C ALA A 189 -29.31 -12.05 -8.04
N ALA A 190 -29.68 -12.76 -6.97
CA ALA A 190 -30.29 -12.14 -5.78
C ALA A 190 -29.34 -11.15 -5.11
N MET A 191 -28.05 -11.50 -4.95
CA MET A 191 -27.04 -10.60 -4.37
C MET A 191 -26.82 -9.36 -5.24
N THR A 192 -26.83 -9.52 -6.56
CA THR A 192 -26.71 -8.40 -7.52
C THR A 192 -27.91 -7.45 -7.41
N GLU A 193 -29.10 -7.98 -7.24
CA GLU A 193 -30.31 -7.14 -7.08
C GLU A 193 -30.27 -6.33 -5.78
N VAL A 194 -29.91 -6.96 -4.64
CA VAL A 194 -29.75 -6.26 -3.37
C VAL A 194 -28.68 -5.17 -3.46
N ARG A 195 -27.57 -5.43 -4.16
CA ARG A 195 -26.47 -4.47 -4.32
C ARG A 195 -26.89 -3.17 -5.01
N LYS A 196 -27.95 -3.19 -5.83
CA LYS A 196 -28.48 -1.96 -6.45
C LYS A 196 -29.02 -0.97 -5.41
N THR A 197 -29.47 -1.47 -4.28
CA THR A 197 -30.05 -0.66 -3.19
C THR A 197 -29.18 -0.63 -1.93
N VAL A 198 -28.29 -1.61 -1.74
CA VAL A 198 -27.37 -1.71 -0.57
C VAL A 198 -25.95 -1.86 -1.06
N LEU A 199 -25.24 -0.74 -1.28
CA LEU A 199 -23.89 -0.73 -1.88
C LEU A 199 -22.81 -1.47 -1.07
N GLY A 200 -22.97 -1.66 0.22
CA GLY A 200 -22.08 -2.44 1.06
C GLY A 200 -22.41 -3.95 1.09
N PHE A 201 -23.32 -4.39 0.22
CA PHE A 201 -23.78 -5.77 0.15
C PHE A 201 -23.25 -6.44 -1.13
N GLY A 202 -22.85 -7.70 -1.04
CA GLY A 202 -22.42 -8.42 -2.22
C GLY A 202 -22.03 -9.86 -1.96
N ALA A 203 -21.97 -10.64 -3.05
CA ALA A 203 -21.39 -11.97 -3.04
C ALA A 203 -20.58 -12.21 -4.32
N GLY A 204 -19.57 -13.08 -4.22
CA GLY A 204 -18.77 -13.51 -5.35
C GLY A 204 -18.19 -14.91 -5.13
N PRO A 205 -18.03 -15.70 -6.20
CA PRO A 205 -17.47 -17.04 -6.10
C PRO A 205 -15.99 -17.00 -5.70
N GLN A 206 -15.58 -17.97 -4.86
CA GLN A 206 -14.19 -18.20 -4.44
C GLN A 206 -13.63 -19.51 -4.98
N GLY A 207 -14.39 -20.24 -5.77
CA GLY A 207 -14.06 -21.60 -6.21
C GLY A 207 -14.72 -22.68 -5.33
N ASP A 208 -14.73 -23.92 -5.82
CA ASP A 208 -15.20 -25.12 -5.10
C ASP A 208 -16.59 -24.99 -4.44
N GLY A 209 -17.49 -24.18 -5.03
CA GLY A 209 -18.83 -23.93 -4.51
C GLY A 209 -18.87 -23.06 -3.25
N VAL A 210 -17.79 -22.38 -2.92
CA VAL A 210 -17.71 -21.39 -1.85
C VAL A 210 -17.99 -19.99 -2.41
N PHE A 211 -18.75 -19.20 -1.66
CA PHE A 211 -19.08 -17.81 -1.96
C PHE A 211 -18.59 -16.91 -0.84
N ARG A 212 -17.88 -15.85 -1.19
CA ARG A 212 -17.64 -14.73 -0.30
C ARG A 212 -18.86 -13.85 -0.24
N VAL A 213 -19.38 -13.61 0.95
CA VAL A 213 -20.56 -12.80 1.22
C VAL A 213 -20.17 -11.63 2.10
N VAL A 214 -20.55 -10.41 1.71
CA VAL A 214 -20.41 -9.20 2.52
C VAL A 214 -21.81 -8.64 2.76
N THR A 215 -22.14 -8.39 4.02
CA THR A 215 -23.42 -7.76 4.41
C THR A 215 -23.19 -6.69 5.48
N PRO A 216 -23.98 -5.61 5.54
CA PRO A 216 -23.99 -4.76 6.72
C PRO A 216 -24.33 -5.59 7.98
N ALA A 217 -23.65 -5.30 9.09
CA ALA A 217 -24.02 -5.82 10.39
C ALA A 217 -25.21 -5.05 10.97
N GLU A 218 -25.85 -5.59 12.01
CA GLU A 218 -26.96 -4.88 12.70
C GLU A 218 -26.47 -3.63 13.46
N GLY A 219 -25.20 -3.65 13.87
CA GLY A 219 -24.54 -2.55 14.58
C GLY A 219 -23.08 -2.84 14.79
N VAL A 220 -22.42 -1.99 15.57
CA VAL A 220 -21.01 -2.17 15.94
C VAL A 220 -20.93 -3.15 17.11
N ALA A 221 -20.12 -4.20 16.96
CA ALA A 221 -19.92 -5.19 18.01
C ALA A 221 -19.25 -4.56 19.25
N GLY A 222 -19.77 -4.88 20.42
CA GLY A 222 -19.20 -4.47 21.69
C GLY A 222 -17.81 -5.08 21.94
N ASP A 223 -17.62 -6.34 21.56
CA ASP A 223 -16.32 -7.01 21.54
C ASP A 223 -16.01 -7.51 20.13
N ARG A 224 -15.05 -6.86 19.51
CA ARG A 224 -14.57 -7.20 18.16
C ARG A 224 -13.63 -8.42 18.13
N ALA A 225 -13.23 -8.94 19.28
CA ALA A 225 -12.46 -10.17 19.34
C ALA A 225 -13.33 -11.41 19.07
N VAL A 226 -14.65 -11.27 19.32
CA VAL A 226 -15.62 -12.33 19.03
C VAL A 226 -15.95 -12.34 17.54
N PRO A 227 -15.67 -13.43 16.81
CA PRO A 227 -16.05 -13.56 15.41
C PRO A 227 -17.57 -13.47 15.22
N PRO A 228 -18.08 -12.97 14.09
CA PRO A 228 -19.50 -12.99 13.81
C PRO A 228 -20.00 -14.42 13.64
N SER A 229 -21.23 -14.69 14.09
CA SER A 229 -21.85 -16.00 13.96
C SER A 229 -22.52 -16.20 12.58
N LEU A 230 -22.69 -17.44 12.15
CA LEU A 230 -23.43 -17.76 10.94
C LEU A 230 -24.91 -17.33 11.04
N ASP A 231 -25.48 -17.28 12.23
CA ASP A 231 -26.86 -16.82 12.45
C ASP A 231 -26.99 -15.31 12.23
N GLU A 232 -25.97 -14.51 12.59
CA GLU A 232 -25.94 -13.09 12.24
C GLU A 232 -25.96 -12.91 10.72
N LEU A 233 -25.16 -13.68 9.96
CA LEU A 233 -25.19 -13.65 8.51
C LEU A 233 -26.58 -14.02 7.96
N LYS A 234 -27.19 -15.12 8.42
CA LYS A 234 -28.52 -15.55 8.02
C LYS A 234 -29.58 -14.47 8.27
N GLN A 235 -29.50 -13.81 9.41
CA GLN A 235 -30.43 -12.72 9.77
C GLN A 235 -30.31 -11.55 8.78
N GLN A 236 -29.06 -11.12 8.44
CA GLN A 236 -28.85 -10.03 7.49
C GLN A 236 -29.27 -10.41 6.06
N LEU A 237 -29.01 -11.64 5.62
CA LEU A 237 -29.46 -12.14 4.31
C LEU A 237 -31.01 -12.14 4.23
N ARG A 238 -31.72 -12.63 5.24
CA ARG A 238 -33.19 -12.59 5.29
C ARG A 238 -33.71 -11.15 5.27
N LYS A 239 -33.06 -10.25 6.02
CA LYS A 239 -33.45 -8.83 6.09
C LYS A 239 -33.34 -8.12 4.74
N PHE A 240 -32.25 -8.31 4.02
CA PHE A 240 -31.97 -7.56 2.79
C PHE A 240 -32.38 -8.30 1.51
N ALA A 241 -32.26 -9.61 1.48
CA ALA A 241 -32.53 -10.43 0.29
C ALA A 241 -33.78 -11.33 0.41
N GLY A 242 -34.47 -11.29 1.55
CA GLY A 242 -35.70 -12.07 1.78
C GLY A 242 -35.49 -13.55 2.05
N SER A 243 -34.25 -14.06 1.96
CA SER A 243 -33.89 -15.47 2.18
C SER A 243 -32.48 -15.56 2.71
N ASP A 244 -32.16 -16.61 3.48
CA ASP A 244 -30.78 -16.94 3.84
C ASP A 244 -30.11 -17.89 2.83
N PHE A 245 -30.83 -18.32 1.79
CA PHE A 245 -30.34 -19.19 0.71
C PHE A 245 -29.74 -20.51 1.21
N GLY A 246 -30.04 -20.92 2.44
CA GLY A 246 -29.44 -22.08 3.07
C GLY A 246 -27.93 -21.96 3.29
N VAL A 247 -27.41 -20.76 3.61
CA VAL A 247 -25.97 -20.59 3.87
C VAL A 247 -25.51 -21.51 5.01
N HIS A 248 -24.40 -22.22 4.74
CA HIS A 248 -23.83 -23.21 5.67
C HIS A 248 -22.31 -23.33 5.53
N SER A 249 -21.71 -24.14 6.40
CA SER A 249 -20.28 -24.50 6.34
C SER A 249 -19.34 -23.32 6.15
N PRO A 250 -19.33 -22.33 7.08
CA PRO A 250 -18.43 -21.20 6.98
C PRO A 250 -16.97 -21.68 7.07
N THR A 251 -16.17 -21.35 6.06
CA THR A 251 -14.72 -21.61 6.04
C THR A 251 -13.92 -20.42 6.52
N TRP A 252 -14.53 -19.24 6.46
CA TRP A 252 -13.98 -17.98 6.97
C TRP A 252 -15.11 -17.08 7.46
N GLN A 253 -14.82 -16.34 8.54
CA GLN A 253 -15.74 -15.32 9.06
C GLN A 253 -14.96 -14.19 9.72
N SER A 254 -15.36 -12.95 9.44
CA SER A 254 -14.75 -11.74 9.98
C SER A 254 -15.75 -10.60 10.00
N ARG A 255 -15.42 -9.54 10.74
CA ARG A 255 -16.11 -8.25 10.67
C ARG A 255 -15.12 -7.12 10.50
N PHE A 256 -15.49 -6.12 9.75
CA PHE A 256 -14.73 -4.89 9.61
C PHE A 256 -15.64 -3.68 9.79
N GLY A 257 -15.08 -2.59 10.26
CA GLY A 257 -15.80 -1.36 10.52
C GLY A 257 -15.29 -0.20 9.67
N ASN A 258 -15.99 0.94 9.79
CA ASN A 258 -15.63 2.19 9.13
C ASN A 258 -14.79 3.13 10.01
N ALA A 259 -14.11 2.62 11.03
CA ALA A 259 -13.19 3.45 11.82
C ALA A 259 -12.17 4.13 10.91
N THR A 260 -11.91 5.41 11.15
CA THR A 260 -10.93 6.19 10.40
C THR A 260 -9.99 6.85 11.39
N ARG A 261 -8.73 6.41 11.43
CA ARG A 261 -7.72 6.86 12.38
C ARG A 261 -6.36 6.97 11.72
N LEU A 262 -5.57 7.95 12.16
CA LEU A 262 -4.21 8.20 11.69
C LEU A 262 -3.28 8.35 12.89
N ALA A 263 -2.14 7.65 12.89
CA ALA A 263 -1.12 7.81 13.93
C ALA A 263 -0.51 9.21 13.82
N GLU A 264 -0.35 9.89 14.96
CA GLU A 264 0.21 11.25 15.01
C GLU A 264 1.64 11.30 14.46
N ARG A 265 2.36 10.18 14.58
CA ARG A 265 3.73 10.05 14.10
C ARG A 265 3.97 8.68 13.51
N PHE A 266 4.71 8.61 12.40
CA PHE A 266 5.15 7.36 11.77
C PHE A 266 6.54 6.92 12.24
N ARG A 267 7.20 7.76 13.07
CA ARG A 267 8.48 7.46 13.68
C ARG A 267 8.54 7.94 15.13
N VAL A 268 9.09 7.11 16.02
CA VAL A 268 9.46 7.45 17.40
C VAL A 268 10.85 6.88 17.67
N GLY A 269 11.86 7.72 17.61
CA GLY A 269 13.24 7.28 17.76
C GLY A 269 13.63 6.23 16.70
N ARG A 270 13.89 5.00 17.15
CA ARG A 270 14.28 3.86 16.31
C ARG A 270 13.10 2.94 15.93
N VAL A 271 11.88 3.34 16.27
CA VAL A 271 10.66 2.60 15.96
C VAL A 271 9.87 3.33 14.89
N LEU A 272 9.44 2.60 13.85
CA LEU A 272 8.68 3.13 12.73
C LEU A 272 7.35 2.40 12.60
N LEU A 273 6.35 3.05 12.02
CA LEU A 273 5.02 2.48 11.75
C LEU A 273 4.73 2.58 10.25
N ALA A 274 4.17 1.52 9.67
CA ALA A 274 3.73 1.51 8.28
C ALA A 274 2.45 0.66 8.08
N GLY A 275 1.68 0.97 7.04
CA GLY A 275 0.42 0.33 6.73
C GLY A 275 -0.63 0.53 7.82
N ASP A 276 -1.47 -0.46 8.04
CA ASP A 276 -2.57 -0.37 9.00
C ASP A 276 -2.10 -0.11 10.44
N ALA A 277 -0.83 -0.34 10.76
CA ALA A 277 -0.25 0.05 12.05
C ALA A 277 -0.22 1.57 12.23
N ALA A 278 -0.04 2.31 11.13
CA ALA A 278 -0.02 3.78 11.11
C ALA A 278 -1.39 4.41 10.81
N HIS A 279 -2.27 3.73 10.07
CA HIS A 279 -3.59 4.27 9.69
C HIS A 279 -4.61 3.16 9.46
N VAL A 280 -5.86 3.46 9.74
CA VAL A 280 -7.00 2.59 9.42
C VAL A 280 -8.12 3.43 8.83
N HIS A 281 -8.81 2.90 7.85
CA HIS A 281 -9.95 3.53 7.19
C HIS A 281 -10.89 2.46 6.61
N PRO A 282 -12.14 2.82 6.23
CA PRO A 282 -13.04 1.90 5.54
C PRO A 282 -12.36 1.31 4.29
N PRO A 283 -12.63 0.05 3.95
CA PRO A 283 -12.02 -0.59 2.76
C PRO A 283 -12.59 -0.07 1.42
N THR A 284 -13.33 1.04 1.46
CA THR A 284 -13.90 1.71 0.30
C THR A 284 -12.80 2.18 -0.66
N GLY A 285 -12.85 1.71 -1.90
CA GLY A 285 -11.84 2.04 -2.91
C GLY A 285 -10.54 1.23 -2.85
N GLY A 286 -10.39 0.28 -1.89
CA GLY A 286 -9.25 -0.65 -1.86
C GLY A 286 -7.89 0.01 -1.58
N GLN A 287 -7.85 1.10 -0.80
CA GLN A 287 -6.65 1.92 -0.64
C GLN A 287 -5.61 1.35 0.35
N GLY A 288 -6.02 0.66 1.43
CA GLY A 288 -5.15 0.37 2.58
C GLY A 288 -3.90 -0.44 2.23
N LEU A 289 -4.05 -1.59 1.56
CA LEU A 289 -2.91 -2.40 1.11
C LEU A 289 -1.98 -1.61 0.18
N ASN A 290 -2.57 -0.86 -0.75
CA ASN A 290 -1.82 -0.06 -1.72
C ASN A 290 -1.02 1.06 -1.06
N LEU A 291 -1.60 1.73 -0.06
CA LEU A 291 -0.93 2.77 0.74
C LEU A 291 0.24 2.18 1.53
N GLY A 292 0.04 1.05 2.21
CA GLY A 292 1.08 0.38 2.99
C GLY A 292 2.26 -0.11 2.15
N ILE A 293 2.02 -0.65 0.94
CA ILE A 293 3.09 -1.03 0.00
C ILE A 293 3.90 0.20 -0.43
N GLN A 294 3.23 1.31 -0.74
CA GLN A 294 3.91 2.56 -1.11
C GLN A 294 4.70 3.16 0.06
N GLU A 295 4.22 3.00 1.29
CA GLU A 295 4.95 3.40 2.49
C GLU A 295 6.20 2.56 2.70
N ALA A 296 6.10 1.25 2.56
CA ALA A 296 7.25 0.34 2.63
C ALA A 296 8.30 0.67 1.56
N PHE A 297 7.85 1.01 0.36
CA PHE A 297 8.70 1.41 -0.76
C PHE A 297 9.43 2.75 -0.52
N ASN A 298 8.77 3.72 0.11
CA ASN A 298 9.36 4.99 0.50
C ASN A 298 10.31 4.84 1.70
N LEU A 299 9.94 4.02 2.69
CA LEU A 299 10.72 3.82 3.92
C LEU A 299 11.97 2.97 3.69
N GLY A 300 11.88 1.91 2.87
CA GLY A 300 12.89 0.86 2.80
C GLY A 300 14.28 1.39 2.48
N TRP A 301 14.44 2.18 1.43
CA TRP A 301 15.73 2.74 1.04
C TRP A 301 16.27 3.80 2.04
N LYS A 302 15.37 4.58 2.67
CA LYS A 302 15.77 5.58 3.69
C LYS A 302 16.30 4.91 4.96
N LEU A 303 15.60 3.88 5.41
CA LEU A 303 16.03 3.10 6.57
C LEU A 303 17.30 2.31 6.26
N ALA A 304 17.44 1.79 5.03
CA ALA A 304 18.68 1.14 4.61
C ALA A 304 19.87 2.10 4.58
N ALA A 305 19.69 3.33 4.11
CA ALA A 305 20.69 4.38 4.13
C ALA A 305 21.16 4.69 5.57
N GLU A 306 20.22 4.78 6.49
CA GLU A 306 20.47 5.01 7.92
C GLU A 306 21.27 3.86 8.55
N VAL A 307 20.86 2.61 8.26
CA VAL A 307 21.58 1.41 8.71
C VAL A 307 23.00 1.36 8.13
N ALA A 308 23.17 1.71 6.87
CA ALA A 308 24.47 1.75 6.20
C ALA A 308 25.35 2.94 6.62
N GLY A 309 24.78 3.93 7.33
CA GLY A 309 25.53 5.08 7.88
C GLY A 309 25.88 6.17 6.86
N TRP A 310 25.21 6.18 5.70
CA TRP A 310 25.39 7.23 4.70
C TRP A 310 24.18 8.17 4.55
N ALA A 311 23.11 7.93 5.30
CA ALA A 311 21.93 8.79 5.28
C ALA A 311 22.28 10.24 5.62
N PRO A 312 21.91 11.23 4.82
CA PRO A 312 22.01 12.62 5.24
C PRO A 312 21.03 12.91 6.38
N ASP A 313 21.36 13.93 7.17
CA ASP A 313 20.49 14.39 8.26
C ASP A 313 19.07 14.66 7.76
N GLY A 314 18.09 14.14 8.48
CA GLY A 314 16.67 14.32 8.16
C GLY A 314 16.12 13.37 7.09
N LEU A 315 16.94 12.52 6.47
CA LEU A 315 16.43 11.59 5.42
C LEU A 315 15.37 10.63 5.99
N LEU A 316 15.61 10.02 7.14
CA LEU A 316 14.64 9.08 7.72
C LEU A 316 13.44 9.80 8.32
N GLU A 317 13.58 11.05 8.80
CA GLU A 317 12.48 11.92 9.22
C GLU A 317 11.53 12.25 8.06
N SER A 318 12.07 12.39 6.85
CA SER A 318 11.28 12.68 5.65
C SER A 318 10.24 11.60 5.34
N TYR A 319 10.38 10.37 5.87
CA TYR A 319 9.37 9.32 5.78
C TYR A 319 8.02 9.80 6.34
N HIS A 320 8.01 10.34 7.56
CA HIS A 320 6.81 10.91 8.16
C HIS A 320 6.31 12.13 7.35
N GLY A 321 7.21 13.07 7.03
CA GLY A 321 6.84 14.29 6.30
C GLY A 321 6.25 14.04 4.92
N GLU A 322 6.68 12.98 4.24
CA GLU A 322 6.18 12.61 2.92
C GLU A 322 4.93 11.71 2.99
N ARG A 323 4.86 10.76 3.91
CA ARG A 323 3.81 9.72 3.88
C ARG A 323 2.60 10.04 4.76
N HIS A 324 2.79 10.77 5.86
CA HIS A 324 1.67 11.15 6.73
C HIS A 324 0.63 12.05 6.01
N PRO A 325 1.01 13.09 5.25
CA PRO A 325 0.04 13.88 4.48
C PRO A 325 -0.68 13.07 3.40
N VAL A 326 0.01 12.11 2.77
CA VAL A 326 -0.61 11.20 1.79
C VAL A 326 -1.64 10.30 2.45
N ALA A 327 -1.32 9.76 3.63
CA ALA A 327 -2.27 8.95 4.39
C ALA A 327 -3.49 9.78 4.83
N ASP A 328 -3.30 11.00 5.30
CA ASP A 328 -4.41 11.91 5.65
C ASP A 328 -5.32 12.19 4.46
N ASP A 329 -4.75 12.47 3.28
CA ASP A 329 -5.52 12.67 2.05
C ASP A 329 -6.31 11.42 1.62
N VAL A 330 -5.73 10.22 1.78
CA VAL A 330 -6.42 8.94 1.54
C VAL A 330 -7.58 8.77 2.53
N LEU A 331 -7.37 9.07 3.81
CA LEU A 331 -8.42 9.00 4.81
C LEU A 331 -9.58 9.97 4.48
N ASN A 332 -9.27 11.20 4.07
CA ASN A 332 -10.28 12.17 3.64
C ASN A 332 -11.02 11.71 2.38
N THR A 333 -10.30 11.11 1.44
CA THR A 333 -10.92 10.56 0.22
C THR A 333 -11.85 9.39 0.56
N THR A 334 -11.45 8.48 1.45
CA THR A 334 -12.31 7.35 1.85
C THR A 334 -13.52 7.78 2.66
N ARG A 335 -13.44 8.86 3.46
CA ARG A 335 -14.61 9.50 4.10
C ARG A 335 -15.58 10.03 3.04
N ALA A 336 -15.08 10.79 2.05
CA ALA A 336 -15.91 11.31 0.96
C ALA A 336 -16.60 10.16 0.17
N VAL A 337 -15.86 9.10 -0.13
CA VAL A 337 -16.42 7.92 -0.79
C VAL A 337 -17.49 7.26 0.09
N ALA A 338 -17.26 7.11 1.39
CA ALA A 338 -18.25 6.52 2.31
C ALA A 338 -19.56 7.32 2.36
N GLU A 339 -19.48 8.65 2.38
CA GLU A 339 -20.66 9.54 2.31
C GLU A 339 -21.39 9.40 0.96
N LEU A 340 -20.66 9.39 -0.15
CA LEU A 340 -21.23 9.31 -1.50
C LEU A 340 -21.92 7.96 -1.80
N ILE A 341 -21.50 6.88 -1.15
CA ILE A 341 -22.17 5.56 -1.28
C ILE A 341 -23.35 5.39 -0.31
N SER A 342 -23.60 6.36 0.56
CA SER A 342 -24.76 6.38 1.45
C SER A 342 -26.08 6.38 0.65
N HIS A 343 -27.15 5.80 1.24
CA HIS A 343 -28.49 5.76 0.64
C HIS A 343 -29.29 7.03 0.86
N GLU A 344 -28.77 7.98 1.63
CA GLU A 344 -29.45 9.25 1.88
C GLU A 344 -29.69 10.01 0.57
N PRO A 345 -30.92 10.57 0.36
CA PRO A 345 -31.28 11.23 -0.90
C PRO A 345 -30.30 12.35 -1.30
N GLY A 346 -29.77 13.09 -0.32
CA GLY A 346 -28.77 14.13 -0.53
C GLY A 346 -27.45 13.57 -1.07
N ALA A 347 -26.92 12.52 -0.47
CA ALA A 347 -25.71 11.83 -0.90
C ALA A 347 -25.86 11.29 -2.32
N GLN A 348 -27.00 10.66 -2.64
CA GLN A 348 -27.30 10.17 -3.97
C GLN A 348 -27.45 11.29 -5.02
N ALA A 349 -27.95 12.47 -4.64
CA ALA A 349 -28.01 13.63 -5.53
C ALA A 349 -26.59 14.16 -5.85
N VAL A 350 -25.73 14.29 -4.84
CA VAL A 350 -24.30 14.70 -5.02
C VAL A 350 -23.56 13.66 -5.88
N ARG A 351 -23.78 12.36 -5.62
CA ARG A 351 -23.16 11.29 -6.40
C ARG A 351 -23.55 11.32 -7.87
N ARG A 352 -24.83 11.63 -8.21
CA ARG A 352 -25.27 11.82 -9.60
C ARG A 352 -24.55 13.00 -10.26
N LEU A 353 -24.50 14.16 -9.58
CA LEU A 353 -23.77 15.33 -10.07
C LEU A 353 -22.29 15.02 -10.30
N LEU A 354 -21.66 14.30 -9.37
CA LEU A 354 -20.27 13.85 -9.52
C LEU A 354 -20.11 12.92 -10.74
N SER A 355 -21.08 12.02 -10.98
CA SER A 355 -21.07 11.15 -12.17
C SER A 355 -21.12 11.96 -13.48
N GLU A 356 -21.90 13.05 -13.51
CA GLU A 356 -21.94 13.97 -14.65
C GLU A 356 -20.60 14.74 -14.81
N LEU A 357 -20.02 15.20 -13.72
CA LEU A 357 -18.69 15.84 -13.74
C LEU A 357 -17.59 14.88 -14.22
N MET A 358 -17.68 13.59 -13.89
CA MET A 358 -16.74 12.58 -14.37
C MET A 358 -16.88 12.25 -15.87
N ASP A 359 -17.86 12.80 -16.58
CA ASP A 359 -17.93 12.75 -18.04
C ASP A 359 -16.94 13.75 -18.69
N PHE A 360 -16.47 14.75 -17.92
CA PHE A 360 -15.36 15.59 -18.34
C PHE A 360 -14.02 14.88 -18.07
N GLU A 361 -13.18 14.77 -19.11
CA GLU A 361 -11.90 14.02 -19.03
C GLU A 361 -11.01 14.50 -17.89
N ASP A 362 -10.88 15.81 -17.68
CA ASP A 362 -10.02 16.37 -16.63
C ASP A 362 -10.50 16.00 -15.22
N ALA A 363 -11.81 15.98 -14.98
CA ALA A 363 -12.38 15.59 -13.70
C ALA A 363 -12.19 14.08 -13.45
N ASN A 364 -12.45 13.26 -14.47
CA ASN A 364 -12.24 11.81 -14.39
C ASN A 364 -10.76 11.49 -14.16
N ARG A 365 -9.85 12.14 -14.89
CA ARG A 365 -8.40 11.99 -14.74
C ARG A 365 -7.94 12.39 -13.34
N TYR A 366 -8.37 13.54 -12.83
CA TYR A 366 -8.01 13.99 -11.47
C TYR A 366 -8.39 12.95 -10.40
N LEU A 367 -9.61 12.43 -10.45
CA LEU A 367 -10.07 11.42 -9.49
C LEU A 367 -9.35 10.08 -9.68
N ALA A 368 -9.05 9.70 -10.91
CA ALA A 368 -8.30 8.49 -11.22
C ALA A 368 -6.85 8.59 -10.70
N GLU A 369 -6.14 9.68 -10.95
CA GLU A 369 -4.78 9.92 -10.45
C GLU A 369 -4.73 9.94 -8.92
N LYS A 370 -5.72 10.59 -8.29
CA LYS A 370 -5.85 10.65 -6.83
C LYS A 370 -6.05 9.27 -6.22
N GLN A 371 -7.00 8.51 -6.72
CA GLN A 371 -7.29 7.16 -6.22
C GLN A 371 -6.17 6.16 -6.55
N ALA A 372 -5.51 6.32 -7.68
CA ALA A 372 -4.39 5.48 -8.09
C ALA A 372 -3.09 5.77 -7.33
N GLY A 373 -3.00 6.91 -6.63
CA GLY A 373 -1.79 7.36 -5.94
C GLY A 373 -0.68 7.86 -6.87
N ILE A 374 -0.96 8.04 -8.18
CA ILE A 374 0.02 8.52 -9.17
C ILE A 374 0.11 10.06 -9.21
N GLY A 375 -0.88 10.76 -8.65
CA GLY A 375 -0.88 12.21 -8.51
C GLY A 375 -0.06 12.75 -7.33
N VAL A 376 0.50 11.87 -6.49
CA VAL A 376 1.29 12.28 -5.31
C VAL A 376 2.52 13.08 -5.74
N ARG A 377 2.72 14.21 -5.06
CA ARG A 377 3.91 15.05 -5.18
C ARG A 377 4.44 15.36 -3.78
N TYR A 378 5.69 15.04 -3.53
CA TYR A 378 6.38 15.44 -2.30
C TYR A 378 6.90 16.87 -2.43
N ASP A 379 6.97 17.59 -1.32
CA ASP A 379 7.54 18.93 -1.29
C ASP A 379 9.07 18.86 -1.21
N PHE A 380 9.72 19.04 -2.36
CA PHE A 380 11.18 19.14 -2.48
C PHE A 380 11.64 20.57 -2.75
N GLY A 381 10.79 21.55 -2.43
CA GLY A 381 11.03 22.97 -2.67
C GLY A 381 10.54 23.43 -4.04
N GLU A 382 10.93 24.68 -4.39
CA GLU A 382 10.61 25.28 -5.66
C GLU A 382 11.50 24.75 -6.79
N GLY A 383 10.95 24.62 -8.00
CA GLY A 383 11.73 24.15 -9.14
C GLY A 383 10.86 23.59 -10.28
N HIS A 384 11.44 22.70 -11.06
CA HIS A 384 10.78 22.11 -12.22
C HIS A 384 9.50 21.34 -11.83
N ARG A 385 8.50 21.33 -12.75
CA ARG A 385 7.19 20.68 -12.53
C ARG A 385 7.27 19.20 -12.13
N LEU A 386 8.34 18.49 -12.49
CA LEU A 386 8.56 17.10 -12.17
C LEU A 386 9.13 16.90 -10.75
N LEU A 387 9.70 17.93 -10.12
CA LEU A 387 10.32 17.85 -8.81
C LEU A 387 9.31 17.34 -7.76
N GLY A 388 9.69 16.31 -7.01
CA GLY A 388 8.84 15.66 -6.02
C GLY A 388 7.78 14.72 -6.59
N ARG A 389 7.62 14.61 -7.92
CA ARG A 389 6.75 13.64 -8.57
C ARG A 389 7.51 12.36 -8.92
N ARG A 390 6.82 11.24 -8.96
CA ARG A 390 7.37 10.04 -9.57
C ARG A 390 7.56 10.24 -11.08
N LEU A 391 8.60 9.69 -11.65
CA LEU A 391 8.71 9.55 -13.10
C LEU A 391 8.07 8.22 -13.48
N ARG A 392 7.14 8.25 -14.47
CA ARG A 392 6.54 7.02 -14.99
C ARG A 392 7.56 6.18 -15.75
N ASP A 393 7.25 4.92 -15.97
CA ASP A 393 8.05 4.10 -16.87
C ASP A 393 8.04 4.67 -18.28
N VAL A 394 9.22 4.76 -18.86
CA VAL A 394 9.43 5.29 -20.23
C VAL A 394 10.36 4.38 -21.02
N PRO A 395 10.16 4.28 -22.34
CA PRO A 395 11.09 3.56 -23.21
C PRO A 395 12.41 4.32 -23.32
N LEU A 396 13.50 3.56 -23.26
CA LEU A 396 14.88 3.98 -23.49
C LEU A 396 15.48 3.12 -24.61
N LYS A 397 16.60 3.51 -25.21
CA LYS A 397 17.26 2.70 -26.22
C LYS A 397 17.70 1.33 -25.70
N ARG A 398 18.05 1.24 -24.41
CA ARG A 398 18.54 0.02 -23.75
C ARG A 398 17.49 -0.72 -22.92
N GLY A 399 16.20 -0.48 -23.12
CA GLY A 399 15.09 -1.11 -22.38
C GLY A 399 14.12 -0.10 -21.80
N ARG A 400 13.54 -0.38 -20.66
CA ARG A 400 12.60 0.51 -19.96
C ARG A 400 13.24 1.08 -18.71
N LEU A 401 12.85 2.30 -18.31
CA LEU A 401 13.37 2.97 -17.12
C LEU A 401 13.22 2.10 -15.87
N TYR A 402 12.04 1.51 -15.65
CA TYR A 402 11.77 0.70 -14.45
C TYR A 402 12.60 -0.59 -14.40
N GLU A 403 12.97 -1.16 -15.52
CA GLU A 403 13.91 -2.30 -15.56
C GLU A 403 15.29 -1.94 -15.01
N LEU A 404 15.74 -0.71 -15.23
CA LEU A 404 17.01 -0.20 -14.71
C LEU A 404 16.96 0.17 -13.23
N MET A 405 15.75 0.29 -12.64
CA MET A 405 15.54 0.61 -11.22
C MET A 405 15.34 -0.62 -10.33
N ARG A 406 15.40 -1.84 -10.88
CA ARG A 406 15.15 -3.09 -10.11
C ARG A 406 16.10 -3.28 -8.93
N GLY A 407 17.30 -2.73 -9.01
CA GLY A 407 18.30 -2.78 -7.94
C GLY A 407 18.03 -1.90 -6.72
N GLY A 408 16.96 -1.10 -6.72
CA GLY A 408 16.59 -0.23 -5.59
C GLY A 408 17.53 0.95 -5.37
N ARG A 409 18.40 1.28 -6.32
CA ARG A 409 19.36 2.39 -6.25
C ARG A 409 18.76 3.68 -6.80
N GLY A 410 19.34 4.83 -6.45
CA GLY A 410 19.09 6.07 -7.17
C GLY A 410 19.49 5.94 -8.63
N LEU A 411 18.90 6.76 -9.52
CA LEU A 411 19.22 6.72 -10.94
C LEU A 411 19.31 8.15 -11.50
N LEU A 412 20.40 8.46 -12.17
CA LEU A 412 20.50 9.67 -13.00
C LEU A 412 20.25 9.29 -14.47
N LEU A 413 19.09 9.70 -15.00
CA LEU A 413 18.84 9.66 -16.44
C LEU A 413 19.46 10.92 -17.06
N ASP A 414 20.53 10.76 -17.80
CA ASP A 414 21.25 11.83 -18.49
C ASP A 414 21.07 11.72 -20.02
N GLN A 415 20.23 12.57 -20.60
CA GLN A 415 19.98 12.61 -22.02
C GLN A 415 21.05 13.45 -22.77
N THR A 416 21.90 14.17 -22.02
CA THR A 416 22.99 14.98 -22.62
C THR A 416 24.28 14.20 -22.79
N GLY A 417 24.49 13.14 -21.99
CA GLY A 417 25.72 12.36 -21.94
C GLY A 417 26.93 13.12 -21.35
N LYS A 418 26.68 14.19 -20.56
CA LYS A 418 27.73 15.07 -20.04
C LYS A 418 27.87 15.02 -18.52
N LEU A 419 26.91 14.39 -17.83
CA LEU A 419 26.86 14.40 -16.38
C LEU A 419 27.59 13.20 -15.77
N SER A 420 27.97 13.35 -14.51
CA SER A 420 28.70 12.33 -13.73
C SER A 420 28.11 12.24 -12.33
N VAL A 421 28.08 11.05 -11.78
CA VAL A 421 27.76 10.74 -10.39
C VAL A 421 29.00 10.22 -9.64
N GLU A 422 30.19 10.61 -10.07
CA GLU A 422 31.44 10.24 -9.41
C GLU A 422 31.40 10.63 -7.92
N GLY A 423 31.75 9.69 -7.04
CA GLY A 423 31.57 9.81 -5.58
C GLY A 423 30.25 9.23 -5.05
N TRP A 424 29.28 8.98 -5.91
CA TRP A 424 27.99 8.34 -5.53
C TRP A 424 27.67 7.12 -6.39
N ALA A 425 28.64 6.63 -7.21
CA ALA A 425 28.43 5.49 -8.10
C ALA A 425 28.11 4.17 -7.35
N ASP A 426 28.34 4.11 -6.05
CA ASP A 426 27.92 3.02 -5.16
C ASP A 426 26.42 3.08 -4.79
N ARG A 427 25.75 4.22 -4.96
CA ARG A 427 24.37 4.52 -4.55
C ARG A 427 23.48 5.00 -5.68
N VAL A 428 24.05 5.56 -6.75
CA VAL A 428 23.33 6.13 -7.89
C VAL A 428 23.86 5.55 -9.20
N ASP A 429 22.97 4.99 -10.01
CA ASP A 429 23.29 4.49 -11.34
C ASP A 429 23.21 5.62 -12.37
N LEU A 430 24.23 5.77 -13.20
CA LEU A 430 24.22 6.69 -14.34
C LEU A 430 23.70 5.99 -15.60
N VAL A 431 22.63 6.50 -16.15
CA VAL A 431 22.02 6.05 -17.39
C VAL A 431 22.10 7.18 -18.43
N ALA A 432 23.16 7.14 -19.24
CA ALA A 432 23.29 8.01 -20.42
C ALA A 432 22.46 7.40 -21.55
N ASP A 433 21.22 7.83 -21.69
CA ASP A 433 20.25 7.36 -22.69
C ASP A 433 19.19 8.43 -22.96
N VAL A 434 18.39 8.26 -24.00
CA VAL A 434 17.38 9.23 -24.46
C VAL A 434 16.01 8.59 -24.51
N SER A 435 15.00 9.33 -24.07
CA SER A 435 13.58 9.00 -24.26
C SER A 435 12.85 10.17 -24.89
N GLU A 436 12.09 9.93 -25.95
CA GLU A 436 11.20 10.95 -26.55
C GLU A 436 10.04 11.36 -25.62
N GLU A 437 9.82 10.58 -24.57
CA GLU A 437 8.73 10.80 -23.63
C GLU A 437 9.14 11.60 -22.37
N VAL A 438 10.42 11.97 -22.26
CA VAL A 438 10.98 12.76 -21.16
C VAL A 438 11.53 14.08 -21.70
N ASP A 439 10.79 15.15 -21.47
CA ASP A 439 11.12 16.50 -21.97
C ASP A 439 11.97 17.29 -20.94
N VAL A 440 13.12 16.69 -20.55
CA VAL A 440 14.12 17.35 -19.71
C VAL A 440 15.51 16.84 -20.05
N PRO A 441 16.58 17.65 -19.94
CA PRO A 441 17.93 17.24 -20.30
C PRO A 441 18.48 16.12 -19.42
N ALA A 442 18.19 16.18 -18.11
CA ALA A 442 18.48 15.07 -17.20
C ALA A 442 17.53 15.13 -15.99
N ALA A 443 17.37 13.96 -15.33
CA ALA A 443 16.59 13.81 -14.11
C ALA A 443 17.30 12.86 -13.14
N LEU A 444 17.48 13.30 -11.89
CA LEU A 444 17.93 12.47 -10.79
C LEU A 444 16.71 11.85 -10.10
N LEU A 445 16.67 10.55 -10.02
CA LEU A 445 15.60 9.78 -9.38
C LEU A 445 16.09 9.18 -8.06
N ARG A 446 15.27 9.27 -7.04
CA ARG A 446 15.43 8.50 -5.80
C ARG A 446 15.12 7.02 -6.05
N PRO A 447 15.54 6.11 -5.16
CA PRO A 447 15.24 4.67 -5.24
C PRO A 447 13.74 4.35 -5.35
N ASP A 448 12.86 5.23 -4.84
CA ASP A 448 11.39 5.14 -4.93
C ASP A 448 10.79 5.78 -6.19
N GLY A 449 11.64 6.18 -7.14
CA GLY A 449 11.24 6.71 -8.44
C GLY A 449 10.80 8.18 -8.45
N HIS A 450 10.92 8.90 -7.33
CA HIS A 450 10.60 10.32 -7.29
C HIS A 450 11.77 11.17 -7.81
N VAL A 451 11.44 12.19 -8.61
CA VAL A 451 12.40 13.12 -9.20
C VAL A 451 12.94 14.06 -8.12
N ALA A 452 14.23 13.93 -7.84
CA ALA A 452 14.95 14.71 -6.85
C ALA A 452 15.61 15.97 -7.42
N TRP A 453 15.93 15.95 -8.72
CA TRP A 453 16.52 17.08 -9.43
C TRP A 453 16.25 16.95 -10.93
N VAL A 454 16.20 18.11 -11.61
CA VAL A 454 16.09 18.21 -13.07
C VAL A 454 17.01 19.35 -13.53
N GLY A 455 17.86 19.10 -14.51
CA GLY A 455 18.79 20.11 -15.03
C GLY A 455 19.80 19.53 -16.03
N GLU A 456 20.81 20.31 -16.37
CA GLU A 456 21.95 19.90 -17.21
C GLU A 456 23.29 20.41 -16.68
N ASP A 457 23.29 21.11 -15.55
CA ASP A 457 24.50 21.65 -14.93
C ASP A 457 25.11 20.66 -13.91
N GLN A 458 26.36 20.27 -14.13
CA GLN A 458 27.08 19.31 -13.27
C GLN A 458 27.26 19.84 -11.82
N ARG A 459 27.39 21.14 -11.62
CA ARG A 459 27.58 21.72 -10.28
C ARG A 459 26.30 21.64 -9.49
N GLU A 460 25.18 22.05 -10.11
CA GLU A 460 23.86 21.92 -9.48
C GLU A 460 23.54 20.47 -9.11
N LEU A 461 23.81 19.51 -9.99
CA LEU A 461 23.68 18.09 -9.67
C LEU A 461 24.54 17.67 -8.47
N THR A 462 25.81 18.10 -8.47
CA THR A 462 26.75 17.76 -7.39
C THR A 462 26.31 18.35 -6.04
N ASP A 463 25.69 19.54 -6.04
CA ASP A 463 25.15 20.18 -4.85
C ASP A 463 23.87 19.48 -4.33
N GLN A 464 23.12 18.82 -5.21
CA GLN A 464 21.88 18.10 -4.85
C GLN A 464 22.11 16.64 -4.39
N LEU A 465 23.12 15.97 -4.90
CA LEU A 465 23.40 14.56 -4.56
C LEU A 465 23.54 14.32 -3.04
N PRO A 466 24.25 15.16 -2.27
CA PRO A 466 24.39 14.95 -0.81
C PRO A 466 23.07 15.00 -0.05
N ALA A 467 22.08 15.79 -0.50
CA ALA A 467 20.79 15.94 0.16
C ALA A 467 19.98 14.63 0.20
N TRP A 468 20.22 13.74 -0.76
CA TRP A 468 19.49 12.47 -0.88
C TRP A 468 20.37 11.25 -0.65
N PHE A 469 21.64 11.33 -1.01
CA PHE A 469 22.55 10.19 -1.03
C PHE A 469 23.75 10.34 -0.11
N GLY A 470 23.73 11.36 0.80
CA GLY A 470 24.80 11.61 1.75
C GLY A 470 26.13 12.07 1.11
N PRO A 471 27.22 12.14 1.89
CA PRO A 471 28.51 12.61 1.39
C PRO A 471 29.07 11.66 0.33
N PRO A 472 29.91 12.17 -0.61
CA PRO A 472 30.56 11.33 -1.59
C PRO A 472 31.47 10.28 -0.91
N THR A 473 31.52 9.09 -1.52
CA THR A 473 32.47 8.05 -1.08
C THR A 473 33.91 8.51 -1.36
N PRO A 474 34.82 8.49 -0.36
CA PRO A 474 36.23 8.79 -0.61
C PRO A 474 36.81 7.89 -1.70
N ARG A 475 37.71 8.48 -2.51
CA ARG A 475 38.47 7.73 -3.54
C ARG A 475 39.45 6.74 -2.90
#